data_cb2a1f00736f07354bb383eebf212963
#
_entry.id   cb2a1f00736f07354bb383eebf212963
#
_cell.length_a   1.000
_cell.length_b   1.000
_cell.length_c   1.000
_cell.angle_alpha   90.00
_cell.angle_beta   90.00
_cell.angle_gamma   90.00
#
_symmetry.space_group_name_H-M   'P 1'
#
loop_
_entity.id
_entity.type
_entity.pdbx_description
1 polymer ?
#
loop_
_entity_poly.entity_id
_entity_poly.type
_entity_poly.pdbx_seq_one_letter_code
_entity_poly.pdbx_strand_id
1 'polypeptide(L)'
;MAATPALSGLLGRDYWLILSTPVAGTGQADIDACAPEHVAWLLGLERDGVLFLSGPLLSGPGTGPGSGVTVLRAADEDEAGSIAANDPFAVKGLRTFTVHRWRLNEGSVGVRLSLGTATYDWQ
;
A
#
# COMPACT_ATOMS: atom_id res chain seq x y z
N MET A 1 15.29 -18.02 25.53
CA MET A 1 15.40 -18.16 24.65
C MET A 1 15.13 -18.17 23.36
N ALA A 2 15.34 -18.50 23.27
CA ALA A 2 14.84 -19.02 22.06
C ALA A 2 14.24 -18.02 21.10
N ALA A 3 13.71 -16.94 21.61
CA ALA A 3 13.15 -15.89 20.76
C ALA A 3 14.18 -15.31 19.78
N THR A 4 15.42 -15.12 20.22
CA THR A 4 16.47 -14.55 19.37
C THR A 4 16.82 -15.43 18.18
N PRO A 5 17.05 -16.77 18.34
CA PRO A 5 17.26 -17.63 17.18
C PRO A 5 16.06 -17.66 16.23
N ALA A 6 14.84 -17.64 16.75
CA ALA A 6 13.65 -17.60 15.91
C ALA A 6 13.59 -16.31 15.10
N LEU A 7 13.88 -15.15 15.71
CA LEU A 7 13.88 -13.87 15.03
C LEU A 7 14.96 -13.79 13.94
N SER A 8 16.11 -14.43 14.15
CA SER A 8 17.18 -14.43 13.17
C SER A 8 16.85 -15.21 11.90
N GLY A 9 15.81 -16.06 11.93
CA GLY A 9 15.35 -16.81 10.77
C GLY A 9 14.22 -16.14 10.00
N LEU A 10 13.78 -14.97 10.42
CA LEU A 10 12.70 -14.25 9.74
C LEU A 10 13.21 -13.46 8.53
N LEU A 11 12.29 -13.05 7.66
CA LEU A 11 12.64 -12.35 6.43
C LEU A 11 13.36 -11.03 6.69
N GLY A 12 12.85 -10.18 7.58
CA GLY A 12 13.51 -8.96 8.00
C GLY A 12 13.66 -7.90 6.92
N ARG A 13 12.72 -7.77 6.00
CA ARG A 13 12.74 -6.74 4.96
C ARG A 13 11.91 -5.54 5.36
N ASP A 14 12.47 -4.36 5.18
CA ASP A 14 11.82 -3.10 5.53
C ASP A 14 11.11 -2.50 4.32
N TYR A 15 9.91 -2.05 4.58
CA TYR A 15 9.07 -1.33 3.64
C TYR A 15 8.53 -0.07 4.32
N TRP A 16 7.86 0.77 3.55
CA TRP A 16 7.23 1.98 4.06
C TRP A 16 5.71 1.86 3.88
N LEU A 17 5.01 1.76 4.99
CA LEU A 17 3.55 1.64 5.01
C LEU A 17 2.94 3.03 5.11
N ILE A 18 2.14 3.37 4.10
CA ILE A 18 1.39 4.61 4.05
C ILE A 18 -0.04 4.29 4.44
N LEU A 19 -0.47 4.86 5.55
CA LEU A 19 -1.86 4.74 6.01
C LEU A 19 -2.59 6.03 5.65
N SER A 20 -3.60 5.93 4.80
CA SER A 20 -4.34 7.07 4.27
C SER A 20 -5.74 7.11 4.82
N THR A 21 -6.18 8.29 5.21
CA THR A 21 -7.52 8.53 5.77
C THR A 21 -8.17 9.72 5.08
N PRO A 22 -9.51 9.69 4.89
CA PRO A 22 -10.19 10.81 4.26
C PRO A 22 -10.17 12.06 5.14
N VAL A 23 -10.08 13.20 4.50
CA VAL A 23 -10.26 14.49 5.15
C VAL A 23 -11.74 14.63 5.55
N ALA A 24 -12.00 15.26 6.69
CA ALA A 24 -13.37 15.48 7.15
C ALA A 24 -14.20 16.19 6.05
N GLY A 25 -15.38 15.66 5.79
CA GLY A 25 -16.28 16.16 4.76
C GLY A 25 -16.07 15.54 3.38
N THR A 26 -15.03 14.72 3.17
CA THR A 26 -14.85 13.98 1.93
C THR A 26 -15.93 12.91 1.81
N GLY A 27 -16.70 12.94 0.73
CA GLY A 27 -17.75 11.95 0.46
C GLY A 27 -17.31 10.90 -0.54
N GLN A 28 -18.09 9.84 -0.65
CA GLN A 28 -17.82 8.75 -1.60
C GLN A 28 -17.75 9.26 -3.04
N ALA A 29 -18.58 10.23 -3.41
CA ALA A 29 -18.58 10.80 -4.76
C ALA A 29 -17.24 11.49 -5.11
N ASP A 30 -16.62 12.16 -4.14
CA ASP A 30 -15.32 12.80 -4.33
C ASP A 30 -14.23 11.75 -4.59
N ILE A 31 -14.27 10.67 -3.84
CA ILE A 31 -13.34 9.55 -3.99
C ILE A 31 -13.54 8.88 -5.35
N ASP A 32 -14.77 8.57 -5.72
CA ASP A 32 -15.11 7.93 -6.99
C ASP A 32 -14.64 8.76 -8.18
N ALA A 33 -14.78 10.08 -8.11
CA ALA A 33 -14.36 10.98 -9.19
C ALA A 33 -12.85 11.01 -9.38
N CYS A 34 -12.06 10.86 -8.31
CA CYS A 34 -10.60 10.88 -8.36
C CYS A 34 -9.97 9.50 -8.51
N ALA A 35 -10.72 8.42 -8.23
CA ALA A 35 -10.20 7.06 -8.21
C ALA A 35 -9.46 6.65 -9.49
N PRO A 36 -9.91 6.99 -10.72
CA PRO A 36 -9.17 6.61 -11.92
C PRO A 36 -7.74 7.15 -11.95
N GLU A 37 -7.54 8.40 -11.55
CA GLU A 37 -6.20 9.01 -11.49
C GLU A 37 -5.34 8.34 -10.42
N HIS A 38 -5.92 8.05 -9.26
CA HIS A 38 -5.25 7.37 -8.15
C HIS A 38 -4.78 5.97 -8.59
N VAL A 39 -5.65 5.20 -9.23
CA VAL A 39 -5.30 3.86 -9.72
C VAL A 39 -4.21 3.93 -10.78
N ALA A 40 -4.28 4.88 -11.70
CA ALA A 40 -3.23 5.06 -12.72
C ALA A 40 -1.87 5.37 -12.07
N TRP A 41 -1.86 6.18 -11.02
CA TRP A 41 -0.65 6.49 -10.25
C TRP A 41 -0.09 5.22 -9.59
N LEU A 42 -0.94 4.40 -8.94
CA LEU A 42 -0.52 3.15 -8.33
C LEU A 42 0.04 2.16 -9.35
N LEU A 43 -0.60 2.01 -10.50
CA LEU A 43 -0.13 1.10 -11.54
C LEU A 43 1.22 1.55 -12.12
N GLY A 44 1.48 2.86 -12.17
CA GLY A 44 2.78 3.40 -12.53
C GLY A 44 3.86 3.00 -11.51
N LEU A 45 3.56 3.13 -10.23
CA LEU A 45 4.48 2.70 -9.16
C LEU A 45 4.72 1.18 -9.17
N GLU A 46 3.69 0.40 -9.47
CA GLU A 46 3.82 -1.05 -9.62
C GLU A 46 4.78 -1.40 -10.76
N ARG A 47 4.59 -0.79 -11.93
CA ARG A 47 5.43 -1.00 -13.12
C ARG A 47 6.89 -0.63 -12.84
N ASP A 48 7.12 0.41 -12.06
CA ASP A 48 8.46 0.90 -11.72
C ASP A 48 9.10 0.13 -10.55
N GLY A 49 8.40 -0.85 -9.98
CA GLY A 49 8.91 -1.65 -8.87
C GLY A 49 8.90 -0.94 -7.52
N VAL A 50 8.24 0.20 -7.41
CA VAL A 50 8.14 0.99 -6.18
C VAL A 50 7.00 0.51 -5.30
N LEU A 51 5.88 0.15 -5.89
CA LEU A 51 4.73 -0.36 -5.14
C LEU A 51 4.95 -1.84 -4.81
N PHE A 52 4.83 -2.17 -3.52
CA PHE A 52 4.82 -3.56 -3.07
C PHE A 52 3.39 -4.09 -3.03
N LEU A 53 2.54 -3.47 -2.22
CA LEU A 53 1.13 -3.86 -2.05
C LEU A 53 0.30 -2.61 -1.81
N SER A 54 -0.97 -2.65 -2.19
CA SER A 54 -1.92 -1.60 -1.82
C SER A 54 -3.35 -2.11 -1.89
N GLY A 55 -4.24 -1.43 -1.21
CA GLY A 55 -5.66 -1.71 -1.26
C GLY A 55 -6.46 -0.82 -0.32
N PRO A 56 -7.77 -0.69 -0.55
CA PRO A 56 -8.63 0.10 0.31
C PRO A 56 -8.92 -0.62 1.63
N LEU A 57 -9.15 0.16 2.68
CA LEU A 57 -9.74 -0.32 3.92
C LEU A 57 -11.24 -0.15 3.81
N LEU A 58 -11.97 -1.26 3.74
CA LEU A 58 -13.40 -1.26 3.43
C LEU A 58 -14.28 -1.15 4.67
N SER A 59 -13.78 -1.55 5.83
CA SER A 59 -14.51 -1.50 7.09
C SER A 59 -13.56 -1.50 8.27
N GLY A 60 -14.08 -1.16 9.44
CA GLY A 60 -13.33 -1.15 10.69
C GLY A 60 -13.27 0.22 11.32
N PRO A 61 -12.74 0.33 12.56
CA PRO A 61 -12.64 1.61 13.25
C PRO A 61 -11.80 2.62 12.47
N GLY A 62 -12.29 3.86 12.38
CA GLY A 62 -11.56 4.95 11.73
C GLY A 62 -11.54 4.91 10.22
N THR A 63 -12.23 3.95 9.59
CA THR A 63 -12.32 3.90 8.14
C THR A 63 -13.47 4.76 7.62
N GLY A 64 -13.25 5.37 6.48
CA GLY A 64 -14.24 6.14 5.75
C GLY A 64 -13.94 6.07 4.26
N PRO A 65 -14.71 6.80 3.42
CA PRO A 65 -14.45 6.78 1.97
C PRO A 65 -13.02 7.18 1.65
N GLY A 66 -12.30 6.34 0.92
CA GLY A 66 -10.92 6.61 0.53
C GLY A 66 -9.85 6.19 1.52
N SER A 67 -10.20 5.54 2.63
CA SER A 67 -9.20 4.93 3.52
C SER A 67 -8.48 3.81 2.81
N GLY A 68 -7.18 3.71 3.01
CA GLY A 68 -6.39 2.67 2.35
C GLY A 68 -4.99 2.53 2.89
N VAL A 69 -4.33 1.48 2.43
CA VAL A 69 -2.94 1.17 2.75
C VAL A 69 -2.16 1.07 1.46
N THR A 70 -0.98 1.70 1.44
CA THR A 70 -0.03 1.60 0.33
C THR A 70 1.32 1.26 0.92
N VAL A 71 1.95 0.19 0.46
CA VAL A 71 3.26 -0.24 0.95
C VAL A 71 4.28 -0.04 -0.15
N LEU A 72 5.30 0.76 0.14
CA LEU A 72 6.29 1.21 -0.83
C LEU A 72 7.68 0.63 -0.54
N ARG A 73 8.43 0.42 -1.60
CA ARG A 73 9.88 0.27 -1.57
C ARG A 73 10.47 1.66 -1.76
N ALA A 74 11.14 2.17 -0.73
CA ALA A 74 11.79 3.47 -0.77
C ALA A 74 13.06 3.42 0.08
N ALA A 75 13.98 4.30 -0.18
CA ALA A 75 15.27 4.31 0.50
C ALA A 75 15.14 4.76 1.96
N ASP A 76 14.24 5.70 2.23
CA ASP A 76 14.03 6.28 3.55
C ASP A 76 12.63 6.86 3.70
N GLU A 77 12.34 7.38 4.89
CA GLU A 77 11.03 7.98 5.21
C GLU A 77 10.72 9.19 4.33
N ASP A 78 11.71 10.04 4.06
CA ASP A 78 11.51 11.25 3.25
C ASP A 78 11.12 10.90 1.82
N GLU A 79 11.78 9.92 1.23
CA GLU A 79 11.43 9.45 -0.11
C GLU A 79 10.03 8.85 -0.14
N ALA A 80 9.69 8.01 0.85
CA ALA A 80 8.36 7.42 0.95
C ALA A 80 7.28 8.49 1.09
N GLY A 81 7.52 9.50 1.91
CA GLY A 81 6.61 10.63 2.10
C GLY A 81 6.45 11.45 0.82
N SER A 82 7.52 11.68 0.09
CA SER A 82 7.48 12.41 -1.19
C SER A 82 6.67 11.65 -2.24
N ILE A 83 6.83 10.33 -2.30
CA ILE A 83 6.04 9.49 -3.21
C ILE A 83 4.55 9.55 -2.83
N ALA A 84 4.24 9.37 -1.56
CA ALA A 84 2.87 9.38 -1.06
C ALA A 84 2.17 10.73 -1.29
N ALA A 85 2.91 11.83 -1.21
CA ALA A 85 2.37 13.17 -1.43
C ALA A 85 1.91 13.39 -2.88
N ASN A 86 2.37 12.58 -3.82
CA ASN A 86 1.98 12.65 -5.23
C ASN A 86 0.71 11.85 -5.54
N ASP A 87 0.17 11.13 -4.58
CA ASP A 87 -1.11 10.47 -4.75
C ASP A 87 -2.18 11.51 -5.12
N PRO A 88 -2.92 11.32 -6.23
CA PRO A 88 -3.96 12.26 -6.62
C PRO A 88 -4.98 12.58 -5.52
N PHE A 89 -5.32 11.62 -4.66
CA PHE A 89 -6.17 11.88 -3.51
C PHE A 89 -5.54 12.88 -2.53
N ALA A 90 -4.24 12.77 -2.30
CA ALA A 90 -3.52 13.70 -1.42
C ALA A 90 -3.36 15.07 -2.08
N VAL A 91 -3.01 15.11 -3.36
CA VAL A 91 -2.84 16.35 -4.12
C VAL A 91 -4.14 17.16 -4.13
N LYS A 92 -5.27 16.51 -4.27
CA LYS A 92 -6.59 17.16 -4.30
C LYS A 92 -7.17 17.45 -2.91
N GLY A 93 -6.43 17.11 -1.85
CA GLY A 93 -6.86 17.37 -0.49
C GLY A 93 -8.01 16.49 0.00
N LEU A 94 -8.22 15.33 -0.63
CA LEU A 94 -9.30 14.42 -0.27
C LEU A 94 -8.94 13.49 0.88
N ARG A 95 -7.62 13.24 1.07
CA ARG A 95 -7.13 12.42 2.17
C ARG A 95 -5.75 12.88 2.64
N THR A 96 -5.45 12.55 3.89
CA THR A 96 -4.12 12.71 4.48
C THR A 96 -3.51 11.34 4.70
N PHE A 97 -2.22 11.31 5.00
CA PHE A 97 -1.53 10.05 5.23
C PHE A 97 -0.50 10.16 6.33
N THR A 98 -0.15 9.01 6.89
CA THR A 98 0.99 8.83 7.79
C THR A 98 1.95 7.83 7.17
N VAL A 99 3.24 7.96 7.52
CA VAL A 99 4.32 7.10 7.00
C VAL A 99 4.86 6.28 8.15
N HIS A 100 4.92 4.96 7.97
CA HIS A 100 5.42 4.03 8.96
C HIS A 100 6.49 3.14 8.36
N ARG A 101 7.61 2.97 9.06
CA ARG A 101 8.58 1.94 8.70
C ARG A 101 8.02 0.59 9.15
N TRP A 102 7.85 -0.31 8.21
CA TRP A 102 7.27 -1.62 8.47
C TRP A 102 8.24 -2.72 8.08
N ARG A 103 8.56 -3.57 9.04
CA ARG A 103 9.43 -4.73 8.77
C ARG A 103 8.59 -5.96 8.52
N LEU A 104 8.71 -6.50 7.31
CA LEU A 104 8.05 -7.74 6.93
C LEU A 104 8.91 -8.92 7.40
N ASN A 105 8.39 -9.71 8.33
CA ASN A 105 9.12 -10.82 8.93
C ASN A 105 8.57 -12.18 8.53
N GLU A 106 7.25 -12.35 8.54
CA GLU A 106 6.62 -13.64 8.33
C GLU A 106 5.35 -13.48 7.47
N GLY A 107 4.91 -14.59 6.94
CA GLY A 107 3.76 -14.68 6.06
C GLY A 107 4.08 -15.60 4.89
N SER A 108 3.12 -15.84 4.03
CA SER A 108 3.31 -16.66 2.85
C SER A 108 2.53 -16.09 1.67
N VAL A 109 3.07 -16.26 0.47
CA VAL A 109 2.43 -15.87 -0.77
C VAL A 109 2.46 -17.07 -1.70
N GLY A 110 1.31 -17.44 -2.25
CA GLY A 110 1.21 -18.53 -3.20
C GLY A 110 0.73 -18.02 -4.55
N VAL A 111 1.36 -18.51 -5.63
CA VAL A 111 0.97 -18.18 -7.01
C VAL A 111 0.94 -19.47 -7.79
N ARG A 112 -0.15 -19.69 -8.53
CA ARG A 112 -0.29 -20.80 -9.46
C ARG A 112 -0.11 -20.28 -10.88
N LEU A 113 0.85 -20.84 -11.59
CA LEU A 113 1.07 -20.53 -13.00
C LEU A 113 0.44 -21.64 -13.84
N SER A 114 -0.39 -21.26 -14.81
CA SER A 114 -1.04 -22.19 -15.74
C SER A 114 -0.40 -22.00 -17.11
N LEU A 115 0.42 -22.98 -17.51
CA LEU A 115 1.26 -22.85 -18.71
C LEU A 115 0.44 -22.91 -20.00
N GLY A 116 -0.59 -23.76 -20.04
CA GLY A 116 -1.41 -23.92 -21.22
C GLY A 116 -2.23 -22.69 -21.60
N THR A 117 -2.60 -21.89 -20.63
CA THR A 117 -3.38 -20.67 -20.82
C THR A 117 -2.56 -19.39 -20.63
N ALA A 118 -1.30 -19.53 -20.23
CA ALA A 118 -0.40 -18.40 -19.91
C ALA A 118 -1.02 -17.44 -18.90
N THR A 119 -1.67 -17.98 -17.85
CA THR A 119 -2.32 -17.22 -16.79
C THR A 119 -1.72 -17.54 -15.42
N TYR A 120 -2.06 -16.72 -14.43
CA TYR A 120 -1.71 -17.00 -13.04
C TYR A 120 -2.93 -16.82 -12.15
N ASP A 121 -2.92 -17.52 -11.02
CA ASP A 121 -3.91 -17.37 -9.97
C ASP A 121 -3.21 -17.05 -8.65
N TRP A 122 -3.76 -16.07 -7.96
CA TRP A 122 -3.32 -15.71 -6.62
C TRP A 122 -3.91 -16.71 -5.63
N GLN A 123 -3.06 -17.27 -4.79
CA GLN A 123 -3.49 -18.29 -3.82
C GLN A 123 -3.76 -17.72 -2.44
#